data_221f0a81ec68cc7b79ff6814df56a3ad
#
_entry.id   221f0a81ec68cc7b79ff6814df56a3ad
#
_cell.length_a   1.000
_cell.length_b   1.000
_cell.length_c   1.000
_cell.angle_alpha   90.00
_cell.angle_beta   90.00
_cell.angle_gamma   90.00
#
_symmetry.space_group_name_H-M   'P 1'
#
loop_
_entity.id
_entity.type
_entity.pdbx_description
1 polymer ?
#
loop_
_entity_poly.entity_id
_entity_poly.type
_entity_poly.pdbx_seq_one_letter_code
_entity_poly.pdbx_strand_id
1 'polypeptide(L)'
;MPNRLLGRCLALTLALFALLPSVALARDELKNTDPEKYYIELDTRNQVVTVYEKDDQGEYTRVVRRMLCTSGKTEPDGLEPATPTPSGRWKIGARERFGKFAAFNAEYARYWTQVVGGIYFHSIMFSKRDITTLKKSPYNRLGNTGSHGCIRLYVEDAKWLYYHACPGTTVNVIARKGDPALTASLRSEMSFSEYDAFQQNIYDTPPLPDRSAWIVVDGAQMRTGNGTNDKLIRRLPEGTQVEILQEGDPWVKVKVDDREGYVKRCYITYTQGVMESQPEGRYVGSTVYLYEEPSTKSTRLYKVARDSTIEVVAELTNGWTLVDYWGTLGYIQSRLIKTGWATIYHQEEGQA
;
A
#
# COMPACT_ATOMS: atom_id res chain seq x y z
N MET A 1 -27.13 75.46 14.42
CA MET A 1 -26.07 74.83 13.62
C MET A 1 -26.01 73.36 14.00
N PRO A 2 -26.40 72.46 13.13
CA PRO A 2 -26.53 71.04 13.56
C PRO A 2 -25.27 70.22 13.27
N ASN A 3 -24.84 69.49 14.27
CA ASN A 3 -23.80 68.47 14.19
C ASN A 3 -24.32 67.23 13.45
N ARG A 4 -23.64 66.84 12.39
CA ARG A 4 -23.85 65.57 11.71
C ARG A 4 -23.03 64.47 12.39
N LEU A 5 -23.70 63.55 13.05
CA LEU A 5 -23.15 62.28 13.46
C LEU A 5 -23.12 61.34 12.27
N LEU A 6 -21.91 60.97 11.79
CA LEU A 6 -21.71 59.88 10.84
C LEU A 6 -21.69 58.58 11.63
N GLY A 7 -22.77 57.81 11.49
CA GLY A 7 -22.82 56.42 11.95
C GLY A 7 -21.98 55.55 11.03
N ARG A 8 -20.91 54.97 11.55
CA ARG A 8 -20.17 53.89 10.87
C ARG A 8 -20.91 52.58 11.12
N CYS A 9 -21.62 52.08 10.11
CA CYS A 9 -22.07 50.72 10.08
C CYS A 9 -20.85 49.78 9.94
N LEU A 10 -20.52 49.10 11.01
CA LEU A 10 -19.56 47.97 10.98
C LEU A 10 -20.33 46.79 10.43
N ALA A 11 -20.14 46.48 9.15
CA ALA A 11 -20.63 45.22 8.57
C ALA A 11 -19.78 44.08 9.11
N LEU A 12 -20.32 43.31 10.07
CA LEU A 12 -19.76 42.02 10.48
C LEU A 12 -20.00 41.01 9.35
N THR A 13 -19.03 40.81 8.48
CA THR A 13 -19.01 39.67 7.59
C THR A 13 -18.71 38.44 8.42
N LEU A 14 -19.75 37.70 8.82
CA LEU A 14 -19.62 36.35 9.30
C LEU A 14 -19.08 35.50 8.14
N ALA A 15 -17.78 35.19 8.16
CA ALA A 15 -17.22 34.16 7.31
C ALA A 15 -17.78 32.81 7.81
N LEU A 16 -18.82 32.34 7.14
CA LEU A 16 -19.31 30.98 7.28
C LEU A 16 -18.23 30.07 6.71
N PHE A 17 -17.29 29.63 7.55
CA PHE A 17 -16.47 28.47 7.24
C PHE A 17 -17.43 27.29 7.14
N ALA A 18 -17.89 27.00 5.93
CA ALA A 18 -18.47 25.72 5.61
C ALA A 18 -17.40 24.68 5.97
N LEU A 19 -17.61 23.96 7.07
CA LEU A 19 -16.99 22.68 7.34
C LEU A 19 -17.44 21.75 6.19
N LEU A 20 -16.70 21.82 5.07
CA LEU A 20 -16.76 20.73 4.11
C LEU A 20 -16.37 19.48 4.91
N PRO A 21 -17.20 18.43 4.93
CA PRO A 21 -16.74 17.17 5.47
C PRO A 21 -15.47 16.87 4.69
N SER A 22 -14.33 16.81 5.38
CA SER A 22 -13.13 16.22 4.82
C SER A 22 -13.56 14.82 4.43
N VAL A 23 -13.74 14.59 3.13
CA VAL A 23 -13.80 13.25 2.59
C VAL A 23 -12.46 12.67 3.02
N ALA A 24 -12.48 11.91 4.10
CA ALA A 24 -11.36 11.09 4.49
C ALA A 24 -11.22 10.12 3.31
N LEU A 25 -10.36 10.48 2.36
CA LEU A 25 -9.85 9.54 1.38
C LEU A 25 -9.49 8.31 2.18
N ALA A 26 -9.92 7.14 1.75
CA ALA A 26 -9.68 5.88 2.41
C ALA A 26 -8.17 5.64 2.46
N ARG A 27 -7.49 6.41 3.34
CA ARG A 27 -6.17 6.04 3.83
C ARG A 27 -6.37 4.66 4.40
N ASP A 28 -5.47 3.75 4.11
CA ASP A 28 -5.40 2.45 4.74
C ASP A 28 -5.67 2.60 6.23
N GLU A 29 -6.97 2.46 6.61
CA GLU A 29 -7.40 2.68 7.97
C GLU A 29 -6.67 1.68 8.84
N LEU A 30 -5.91 2.21 9.79
CA LEU A 30 -5.37 1.40 10.85
C LEU A 30 -6.50 0.63 11.51
N LYS A 31 -6.37 -0.68 11.59
CA LYS A 31 -7.29 -1.54 12.35
C LYS A 31 -7.12 -1.36 13.86
N ASN A 32 -6.05 -0.68 14.26
CA ASN A 32 -5.80 -0.26 15.61
C ASN A 32 -5.12 1.11 15.61
N THR A 33 -5.64 2.05 16.38
CA THR A 33 -5.10 3.41 16.58
C THR A 33 -4.57 3.64 18.00
N ASP A 34 -4.69 2.65 18.87
CA ASP A 34 -4.17 2.70 20.24
C ASP A 34 -2.73 2.13 20.26
N PRO A 35 -1.69 2.95 20.49
CA PRO A 35 -0.30 2.50 20.53
C PRO A 35 0.03 1.61 21.74
N GLU A 36 -0.82 1.62 22.76
CA GLU A 36 -0.66 0.79 23.96
C GLU A 36 -1.40 -0.55 23.85
N LYS A 37 -2.13 -0.82 22.76
CA LYS A 37 -2.82 -2.09 22.55
C LYS A 37 -1.84 -3.24 22.39
N TYR A 38 -0.74 -3.02 21.66
CA TYR A 38 0.24 -4.04 21.35
C TYR A 38 1.63 -3.68 21.83
N TYR A 39 2.39 -4.69 22.22
CA TYR A 39 3.82 -4.65 22.44
C TYR A 39 4.47 -5.67 21.50
N ILE A 40 5.47 -5.24 20.73
CA ILE A 40 6.14 -6.05 19.75
C ILE A 40 7.54 -6.36 20.24
N GLU A 41 7.92 -7.64 20.21
CA GLU A 41 9.26 -8.09 20.50
C GLU A 41 9.86 -8.72 19.25
N LEU A 42 11.03 -8.24 18.83
CA LEU A 42 11.86 -8.87 17.82
C LEU A 42 13.00 -9.61 18.49
N ASP A 43 12.96 -10.91 18.42
CA ASP A 43 14.07 -11.78 18.83
C ASP A 43 15.00 -12.06 17.64
N THR A 44 16.12 -11.35 17.60
CA THR A 44 17.09 -11.44 16.52
C THR A 44 17.89 -12.73 16.54
N ARG A 45 17.94 -13.48 17.67
CA ARG A 45 18.60 -14.78 17.76
C ARG A 45 17.75 -15.88 17.11
N ASN A 46 16.44 -15.89 17.40
CA ASN A 46 15.52 -16.88 16.90
C ASN A 46 14.81 -16.47 15.61
N GLN A 47 15.04 -15.24 15.14
CA GLN A 47 14.43 -14.68 13.93
C GLN A 47 12.90 -14.72 14.01
N VAL A 48 12.35 -14.28 15.15
CA VAL A 48 10.92 -14.28 15.46
C VAL A 48 10.46 -12.93 15.94
N VAL A 49 9.38 -12.44 15.35
CA VAL A 49 8.61 -11.30 15.88
C VAL A 49 7.42 -11.86 16.66
N THR A 50 7.29 -11.46 17.91
CA THR A 50 6.13 -11.78 18.74
C THR A 50 5.37 -10.53 19.10
N VAL A 51 4.06 -10.55 18.91
CA VAL A 51 3.15 -9.49 19.31
C VAL A 51 2.38 -9.91 20.55
N TYR A 52 2.36 -9.05 21.54
CA TYR A 52 1.67 -9.26 22.80
C TYR A 52 0.56 -8.22 22.96
N GLU A 53 -0.52 -8.62 23.65
CA GLU A 53 -1.52 -7.76 24.28
C GLU A 53 -1.40 -7.83 25.80
N LYS A 54 -1.97 -6.84 26.46
CA LYS A 54 -2.09 -6.85 27.93
C LYS A 54 -3.02 -7.97 28.40
N ASP A 55 -2.62 -8.60 29.48
CA ASP A 55 -3.49 -9.50 30.26
C ASP A 55 -4.38 -8.72 31.23
N ASP A 56 -5.10 -9.46 32.08
CA ASP A 56 -6.02 -8.87 33.07
C ASP A 56 -5.30 -8.07 34.17
N GLN A 57 -3.98 -8.25 34.32
CA GLN A 57 -3.11 -7.51 35.23
C GLN A 57 -2.50 -6.26 34.57
N GLY A 58 -2.72 -6.07 33.27
CA GLY A 58 -2.17 -4.98 32.47
C GLY A 58 -0.76 -5.20 31.96
N GLU A 59 -0.23 -6.44 32.07
CA GLU A 59 1.10 -6.81 31.60
C GLU A 59 1.02 -7.44 30.20
N TYR A 60 2.01 -7.16 29.35
CA TYR A 60 2.07 -7.68 27.98
C TYR A 60 2.54 -9.16 27.96
N THR A 61 1.66 -10.09 28.32
CA THR A 61 1.93 -11.52 28.40
C THR A 61 1.12 -12.35 27.42
N ARG A 62 -0.04 -11.86 26.96
CA ARG A 62 -0.91 -12.60 26.04
C ARG A 62 -0.37 -12.52 24.61
N VAL A 63 0.13 -13.63 24.09
CA VAL A 63 0.62 -13.72 22.71
C VAL A 63 -0.54 -13.64 21.72
N VAL A 64 -0.51 -12.64 20.87
CA VAL A 64 -1.47 -12.43 19.77
C VAL A 64 -0.99 -13.10 18.49
N ARG A 65 0.31 -12.95 18.18
CA ARG A 65 0.88 -13.48 16.94
C ARG A 65 2.37 -13.72 17.08
N ARG A 66 2.86 -14.77 16.42
CA ARG A 66 4.28 -15.01 16.16
C ARG A 66 4.53 -15.06 14.66
N MET A 67 5.62 -14.49 14.22
CA MET A 67 5.94 -14.32 12.81
C MET A 67 7.40 -14.69 12.58
N LEU A 68 7.67 -15.53 11.59
CA LEU A 68 9.05 -15.81 11.17
C LEU A 68 9.62 -14.59 10.43
N CYS A 69 10.87 -14.24 10.72
CA CYS A 69 11.48 -13.08 10.08
C CYS A 69 12.91 -13.36 9.59
N THR A 70 13.47 -12.36 8.90
CA THR A 70 14.91 -12.23 8.62
C THR A 70 15.35 -10.86 9.09
N SER A 71 16.22 -10.79 10.08
CA SER A 71 16.83 -9.54 10.56
C SER A 71 18.20 -9.27 9.93
N GLY A 72 18.82 -8.18 10.34
CA GLY A 72 20.14 -7.76 9.86
C GLY A 72 21.25 -8.80 10.07
N LYS A 73 22.24 -8.81 9.16
CA LYS A 73 23.42 -9.69 9.24
C LYS A 73 24.21 -9.37 10.51
N THR A 74 24.49 -10.38 11.32
CA THR A 74 25.33 -10.26 12.53
C THR A 74 26.81 -10.42 12.25
N GLU A 75 27.14 -11.07 11.13
CA GLU A 75 28.51 -11.32 10.68
C GLU A 75 28.74 -10.73 9.28
N PRO A 76 29.97 -10.34 8.92
CA PRO A 76 30.32 -9.97 7.56
C PRO A 76 30.01 -11.10 6.57
N ASP A 77 29.66 -10.73 5.33
CA ASP A 77 29.46 -11.66 4.20
C ASP A 77 30.36 -11.23 3.04
N GLY A 78 31.50 -11.89 2.91
CA GLY A 78 32.55 -11.49 1.97
C GLY A 78 33.10 -10.08 2.29
N LEU A 79 32.95 -9.15 1.35
CA LEU A 79 33.36 -7.73 1.53
C LEU A 79 32.27 -6.87 2.18
N GLU A 80 31.05 -7.39 2.35
CA GLU A 80 29.96 -6.65 2.98
C GLU A 80 30.07 -6.71 4.51
N PRO A 81 30.04 -5.59 5.22
CA PRO A 81 30.12 -5.57 6.68
C PRO A 81 28.85 -6.16 7.31
N ALA A 82 28.97 -6.53 8.58
CA ALA A 82 27.79 -6.80 9.40
C ALA A 82 26.88 -5.56 9.46
N THR A 83 25.57 -5.80 9.36
CA THR A 83 24.54 -4.77 9.42
C THR A 83 23.41 -5.22 10.34
N PRO A 84 23.67 -5.45 11.65
CA PRO A 84 22.69 -5.97 12.57
C PRO A 84 21.50 -5.01 12.72
N THR A 85 20.34 -5.55 12.96
CA THR A 85 19.17 -4.75 13.38
C THR A 85 19.49 -4.14 14.76
N PRO A 86 19.36 -2.79 14.93
CA PRO A 86 19.72 -2.14 16.20
C PRO A 86 18.89 -2.65 17.36
N SER A 87 19.54 -3.14 18.42
CA SER A 87 18.90 -3.57 19.66
C SER A 87 18.33 -2.38 20.45
N GLY A 88 17.37 -2.65 21.33
CA GLY A 88 16.77 -1.64 22.21
C GLY A 88 15.27 -1.46 22.00
N ARG A 89 14.72 -0.44 22.65
CA ARG A 89 13.29 -0.10 22.57
C ARG A 89 13.06 1.07 21.64
N TRP A 90 12.14 0.86 20.69
CA TRP A 90 11.79 1.79 19.64
C TRP A 90 10.29 2.02 19.61
N LYS A 91 9.85 3.02 18.87
CA LYS A 91 8.44 3.30 18.62
C LYS A 91 8.16 3.23 17.12
N ILE A 92 7.10 2.54 16.73
CA ILE A 92 6.64 2.51 15.34
C ILE A 92 6.44 3.95 14.85
N GLY A 93 6.94 4.22 13.66
CA GLY A 93 6.89 5.52 12.99
C GLY A 93 6.09 5.49 11.69
N ALA A 94 6.72 5.92 10.59
CA ALA A 94 6.14 6.03 9.28
C ALA A 94 5.75 4.66 8.69
N ARG A 95 4.81 4.69 7.75
CA ARG A 95 4.31 3.51 7.05
C ARG A 95 4.23 3.77 5.56
N GLU A 96 4.54 2.75 4.77
CA GLU A 96 4.42 2.78 3.31
C GLU A 96 3.89 1.43 2.81
N ARG A 97 2.88 1.45 1.94
CA ARG A 97 2.20 0.22 1.52
C ARG A 97 3.02 -0.63 0.55
N PHE A 98 3.67 -0.01 -0.42
CA PHE A 98 4.53 -0.69 -1.39
C PHE A 98 5.71 0.19 -1.77
N GLY A 99 6.78 0.12 -0.99
CA GLY A 99 7.96 0.98 -1.09
C GLY A 99 9.07 0.40 -1.95
N LYS A 100 9.98 1.29 -2.36
CA LYS A 100 11.22 0.98 -3.06
C LYS A 100 12.42 1.16 -2.13
N PHE A 101 13.37 0.23 -2.16
CA PHE A 101 14.64 0.43 -1.49
C PHE A 101 15.48 1.50 -2.20
N ALA A 102 15.84 2.55 -1.49
CA ALA A 102 16.62 3.65 -2.05
C ALA A 102 18.09 3.21 -2.39
N ALA A 103 18.64 2.31 -1.59
CA ALA A 103 20.04 1.89 -1.67
C ALA A 103 20.29 0.64 -2.54
N PHE A 104 19.24 -0.10 -2.92
CA PHE A 104 19.37 -1.37 -3.64
C PHE A 104 18.64 -1.31 -4.97
N ASN A 105 19.35 -1.58 -6.07
CA ASN A 105 18.91 -1.49 -7.44
C ASN A 105 17.49 -2.04 -7.68
N ALA A 106 16.49 -1.13 -7.57
CA ALA A 106 15.10 -1.38 -7.94
C ALA A 106 14.45 -2.62 -7.28
N GLU A 107 14.76 -2.89 -6.00
CA GLU A 107 14.01 -3.85 -5.20
C GLU A 107 12.85 -3.15 -4.50
N TYR A 108 11.76 -3.89 -4.28
CA TYR A 108 10.52 -3.40 -3.68
C TYR A 108 10.07 -4.34 -2.57
N ALA A 109 9.30 -3.81 -1.62
CA ALA A 109 8.60 -4.61 -0.62
C ALA A 109 7.27 -3.97 -0.25
N ARG A 110 6.33 -4.78 0.25
CA ARG A 110 5.01 -4.33 0.70
C ARG A 110 4.99 -4.14 2.21
N TYR A 111 4.09 -3.27 2.69
CA TYR A 111 3.73 -3.12 4.10
C TYR A 111 4.90 -2.70 5.00
N TRP A 112 5.57 -1.62 4.63
CA TRP A 112 6.63 -1.05 5.41
C TRP A 112 6.09 -0.41 6.69
N THR A 113 6.71 -0.75 7.82
CA THR A 113 6.36 -0.22 9.14
C THR A 113 7.67 0.14 9.84
N GLN A 114 7.93 1.44 10.01
CA GLN A 114 9.22 1.94 10.50
C GLN A 114 9.43 1.56 11.97
N VAL A 115 10.63 1.07 12.27
CA VAL A 115 11.10 0.78 13.63
C VAL A 115 11.97 1.90 14.14
N VAL A 116 13.07 2.20 13.42
CA VAL A 116 14.02 3.27 13.77
C VAL A 116 14.84 3.69 12.55
N GLY A 117 15.00 4.99 12.30
CA GLY A 117 15.78 5.49 11.17
C GLY A 117 15.34 4.85 9.84
N GLY A 118 16.27 4.23 9.13
CA GLY A 118 16.03 3.49 7.90
C GLY A 118 15.66 2.02 8.09
N ILE A 119 15.34 1.58 9.30
CA ILE A 119 15.02 0.19 9.63
C ILE A 119 13.50 0.02 9.73
N TYR A 120 12.96 -0.93 8.96
CA TYR A 120 11.54 -1.21 8.84
C TYR A 120 11.26 -2.71 8.97
N PHE A 121 10.07 -3.04 9.48
CA PHE A 121 9.39 -4.27 9.11
C PHE A 121 8.85 -4.11 7.69
N HIS A 122 8.98 -5.10 6.85
CA HIS A 122 8.39 -5.14 5.51
C HIS A 122 8.27 -6.58 5.01
N SER A 123 7.53 -6.81 3.94
CA SER A 123 7.44 -8.14 3.32
C SER A 123 8.79 -8.60 2.75
N ILE A 124 8.93 -9.88 2.44
CA ILE A 124 9.93 -10.35 1.47
C ILE A 124 9.84 -9.55 0.17
N MET A 125 10.94 -9.48 -0.59
CA MET A 125 11.12 -8.52 -1.67
C MET A 125 10.53 -8.97 -3.00
N PHE A 126 10.22 -7.96 -3.81
CA PHE A 126 9.79 -8.06 -5.21
C PHE A 126 10.86 -7.43 -6.11
N SER A 127 11.00 -7.93 -7.34
CA SER A 127 11.94 -7.35 -8.31
C SER A 127 11.38 -6.12 -9.05
N LYS A 128 10.06 -5.92 -8.98
CA LYS A 128 9.33 -4.76 -9.52
C LYS A 128 8.24 -4.36 -8.52
N ARG A 129 7.64 -3.19 -8.73
CA ARG A 129 6.43 -2.79 -8.00
C ARG A 129 5.20 -3.51 -8.58
N ASP A 130 5.23 -4.83 -8.49
CA ASP A 130 4.27 -5.75 -9.07
C ASP A 130 4.23 -7.02 -8.21
N ILE A 131 3.05 -7.41 -7.73
CA ILE A 131 2.84 -8.55 -6.82
C ILE A 131 3.20 -9.90 -7.43
N THR A 132 3.31 -9.99 -8.76
CA THR A 132 3.69 -11.22 -9.47
C THR A 132 5.21 -11.40 -9.58
N THR A 133 6.00 -10.49 -8.99
CA THR A 133 7.46 -10.47 -9.13
C THR A 133 8.19 -10.78 -7.83
N LEU A 134 7.57 -11.59 -6.97
CA LEU A 134 8.14 -12.02 -5.69
C LEU A 134 9.47 -12.74 -5.88
N LYS A 135 10.43 -12.49 -5.00
CA LYS A 135 11.78 -13.08 -5.09
C LYS A 135 11.88 -14.34 -4.25
N LYS A 136 12.33 -15.45 -4.88
CA LYS A 136 12.51 -16.76 -4.22
C LYS A 136 13.59 -16.75 -3.13
N SER A 137 14.73 -16.11 -3.36
CA SER A 137 15.85 -16.13 -2.42
C SER A 137 15.48 -15.53 -1.05
N PRO A 138 14.83 -14.36 -0.93
CA PRO A 138 14.36 -13.85 0.35
C PRO A 138 13.34 -14.75 1.05
N TYR A 139 12.44 -15.42 0.30
CA TYR A 139 11.50 -16.38 0.85
C TYR A 139 12.23 -17.53 1.54
N ASN A 140 13.18 -18.14 0.85
CA ASN A 140 13.94 -19.27 1.38
C ASN A 140 14.84 -18.91 2.58
N ARG A 141 15.18 -17.61 2.74
CA ARG A 141 16.03 -17.12 3.84
C ARG A 141 15.28 -16.77 5.12
N LEU A 142 13.95 -16.73 5.12
CA LEU A 142 13.20 -16.46 6.35
C LEU A 142 13.62 -17.46 7.45
N GLY A 143 13.77 -16.96 8.68
CA GLY A 143 14.30 -17.70 9.80
C GLY A 143 15.84 -17.65 9.95
N ASN A 144 16.53 -16.89 9.07
CA ASN A 144 17.99 -16.66 9.18
C ASN A 144 18.28 -15.17 9.09
N THR A 145 19.41 -14.75 9.66
CA THR A 145 19.92 -13.38 9.46
C THR A 145 20.34 -13.19 8.00
N GLY A 146 20.29 -11.96 7.47
CA GLY A 146 20.71 -11.74 6.09
C GLY A 146 20.14 -10.48 5.42
N SER A 147 19.59 -9.55 6.19
CA SER A 147 19.21 -8.22 5.68
C SER A 147 20.31 -7.18 6.00
N HIS A 148 20.10 -5.96 5.51
CA HIS A 148 20.94 -4.81 5.84
C HIS A 148 20.34 -4.00 7.02
N GLY A 149 19.72 -4.70 7.98
CA GLY A 149 19.14 -4.12 9.18
C GLY A 149 17.62 -4.18 9.23
N CYS A 150 16.90 -4.08 8.10
CA CYS A 150 15.47 -4.22 8.03
C CYS A 150 14.98 -5.64 8.40
N ILE A 151 13.72 -5.76 8.77
CA ILE A 151 13.10 -7.01 9.21
C ILE A 151 12.14 -7.49 8.13
N ARG A 152 12.55 -8.58 7.43
CA ARG A 152 11.75 -9.20 6.37
C ARG A 152 10.78 -10.20 6.97
N LEU A 153 9.54 -10.19 6.50
CA LEU A 153 8.45 -11.04 6.96
C LEU A 153 7.76 -11.71 5.77
N TYR A 154 6.95 -12.73 6.03
CA TYR A 154 5.94 -13.14 5.06
C TYR A 154 5.02 -11.95 4.73
N VAL A 155 4.41 -11.94 3.54
CA VAL A 155 3.59 -10.79 3.07
C VAL A 155 2.40 -10.56 3.99
N GLU A 156 1.72 -11.64 4.43
CA GLU A 156 0.58 -11.61 5.35
C GLU A 156 0.94 -11.12 6.75
N ASP A 157 2.16 -11.41 7.21
CA ASP A 157 2.67 -10.95 8.50
C ASP A 157 3.05 -9.48 8.47
N ALA A 158 3.72 -9.05 7.41
CA ALA A 158 4.03 -7.64 7.18
C ALA A 158 2.74 -6.82 7.05
N LYS A 159 1.72 -7.35 6.34
CA LYS A 159 0.40 -6.74 6.25
C LYS A 159 -0.28 -6.61 7.61
N TRP A 160 -0.21 -7.64 8.43
CA TRP A 160 -0.80 -7.60 9.75
C TRP A 160 -0.17 -6.48 10.60
N LEU A 161 1.17 -6.40 10.66
CA LEU A 161 1.87 -5.32 11.38
C LEU A 161 1.50 -3.95 10.84
N TYR A 162 1.48 -3.79 9.53
CA TYR A 162 1.14 -2.54 8.86
C TYR A 162 -0.21 -1.98 9.30
N TYR A 163 -1.23 -2.83 9.47
CA TYR A 163 -2.57 -2.39 9.83
C TYR A 163 -2.82 -2.33 11.34
N HIS A 164 -2.05 -3.06 12.17
CA HIS A 164 -2.31 -3.18 13.60
C HIS A 164 -1.27 -2.47 14.48
N ALA A 165 -0.03 -2.34 14.04
CA ALA A 165 1.00 -1.60 14.77
C ALA A 165 0.98 -0.13 14.37
N CYS A 166 0.15 0.67 15.04
CA CYS A 166 0.05 2.10 14.77
C CYS A 166 1.31 2.87 15.23
N PRO A 167 1.55 4.09 14.70
CA PRO A 167 2.61 4.96 15.19
C PRO A 167 2.57 5.11 16.71
N GLY A 168 3.73 4.97 17.36
CA GLY A 168 3.85 4.99 18.82
C GLY A 168 3.84 3.60 19.49
N THR A 169 3.40 2.52 18.80
CA THR A 169 3.50 1.15 19.32
C THR A 169 4.94 0.79 19.66
N THR A 170 5.16 0.19 20.85
CA THR A 170 6.51 -0.18 21.30
C THR A 170 7.02 -1.40 20.56
N VAL A 171 8.27 -1.32 20.07
CA VAL A 171 9.05 -2.45 19.56
C VAL A 171 10.29 -2.62 20.42
N ASN A 172 10.50 -3.82 20.96
CA ASN A 172 11.70 -4.18 21.70
C ASN A 172 12.55 -5.18 20.88
N VAL A 173 13.75 -4.77 20.50
CA VAL A 173 14.69 -5.59 19.73
C VAL A 173 15.70 -6.21 20.69
N ILE A 174 15.65 -7.52 20.83
CA ILE A 174 16.46 -8.32 21.78
C ILE A 174 17.05 -9.55 21.10
N ALA A 175 17.89 -10.27 21.85
CA ALA A 175 18.36 -11.60 21.51
C ALA A 175 18.11 -12.53 22.71
N ARG A 176 17.24 -13.50 22.56
CA ARG A 176 16.92 -14.51 23.58
C ARG A 176 17.85 -15.73 23.49
N LYS A 177 17.69 -16.69 24.39
CA LYS A 177 18.29 -18.02 24.24
C LYS A 177 17.79 -18.66 22.95
N GLY A 178 18.67 -19.37 22.23
CA GLY A 178 18.32 -20.05 20.98
C GLY A 178 17.22 -21.11 21.19
N ASP A 179 16.22 -21.09 20.34
CA ASP A 179 15.10 -22.03 20.26
C ASP A 179 14.84 -22.39 18.78
N PRO A 180 15.61 -23.33 18.21
CA PRO A 180 15.43 -23.73 16.82
C PRO A 180 14.06 -24.38 16.55
N ALA A 181 13.42 -24.97 17.55
CA ALA A 181 12.10 -25.58 17.40
C ALA A 181 11.03 -24.52 17.17
N LEU A 182 11.09 -23.40 17.91
CA LEU A 182 10.22 -22.25 17.68
C LEU A 182 10.38 -21.70 16.27
N THR A 183 11.62 -21.47 15.83
CA THR A 183 11.90 -20.96 14.48
C THR A 183 11.36 -21.92 13.40
N ALA A 184 11.56 -23.23 13.57
CA ALA A 184 11.08 -24.23 12.63
C ALA A 184 9.55 -24.29 12.58
N SER A 185 8.87 -24.17 13.73
CA SER A 185 7.40 -24.25 13.80
C SER A 185 6.67 -23.09 13.09
N LEU A 186 7.36 -21.99 12.81
CA LEU A 186 6.81 -20.83 12.12
C LEU A 186 7.11 -20.81 10.61
N ARG A 187 7.86 -21.80 10.12
CA ARG A 187 8.17 -21.88 8.68
C ARG A 187 6.94 -22.36 7.91
N SER A 188 6.63 -21.66 6.83
CA SER A 188 5.57 -22.09 5.91
C SER A 188 5.90 -23.46 5.30
N GLU A 189 4.92 -24.34 5.23
CA GLU A 189 5.01 -25.63 4.54
C GLU A 189 4.86 -25.49 3.01
N MET A 190 4.45 -24.33 2.52
CA MET A 190 4.27 -24.05 1.10
C MET A 190 5.63 -24.06 0.39
N SER A 191 5.70 -24.63 -0.78
CA SER A 191 6.79 -24.36 -1.73
C SER A 191 6.77 -22.87 -2.14
N PHE A 192 7.87 -22.40 -2.72
CA PHE A 192 7.90 -21.00 -3.17
C PHE A 192 6.79 -20.67 -4.20
N SER A 193 6.49 -21.58 -5.14
CA SER A 193 5.46 -21.35 -6.16
C SER A 193 4.05 -21.32 -5.57
N GLU A 194 3.76 -22.17 -4.60
CA GLU A 194 2.49 -22.15 -3.86
C GLU A 194 2.35 -20.87 -3.05
N TYR A 195 3.44 -20.47 -2.36
CA TYR A 195 3.43 -19.22 -1.60
C TYR A 195 3.31 -17.99 -2.50
N ASP A 196 3.98 -17.97 -3.66
CA ASP A 196 3.86 -16.87 -4.61
C ASP A 196 2.42 -16.72 -5.13
N ALA A 197 1.75 -17.83 -5.43
CA ALA A 197 0.33 -17.83 -5.79
C ALA A 197 -0.56 -17.36 -4.62
N PHE A 198 -0.28 -17.82 -3.39
CA PHE A 198 -1.02 -17.44 -2.19
C PHE A 198 -0.89 -15.92 -1.91
N GLN A 199 0.33 -15.36 -1.92
CA GLN A 199 0.55 -13.95 -1.60
C GLN A 199 -0.08 -13.00 -2.64
N GLN A 200 -0.24 -13.41 -3.88
CA GLN A 200 -0.92 -12.64 -4.91
C GLN A 200 -2.42 -12.44 -4.60
N ASN A 201 -2.98 -13.25 -3.71
CA ASN A 201 -4.34 -13.12 -3.20
C ASN A 201 -4.43 -12.33 -1.87
N ILE A 202 -3.34 -11.74 -1.39
CA ILE A 202 -3.32 -10.88 -0.21
C ILE A 202 -3.62 -9.44 -0.65
N TYR A 203 -4.87 -9.05 -0.53
CA TYR A 203 -5.35 -7.73 -0.92
C TYR A 203 -5.08 -6.66 0.14
N ASP A 204 -4.89 -5.42 -0.28
CA ASP A 204 -4.72 -4.26 0.61
C ASP A 204 -6.03 -3.85 1.28
N THR A 205 -7.12 -3.84 0.53
CA THR A 205 -8.46 -3.81 1.09
C THR A 205 -8.89 -5.23 1.43
N PRO A 206 -9.60 -5.48 2.54
CA PRO A 206 -10.20 -6.78 2.75
C PRO A 206 -11.04 -7.10 1.52
N PRO A 207 -10.82 -8.26 0.87
CA PRO A 207 -11.70 -8.67 -0.21
C PRO A 207 -13.12 -8.65 0.35
N LEU A 208 -14.09 -8.23 -0.44
CA LEU A 208 -15.47 -8.55 -0.14
C LEU A 208 -15.51 -10.07 0.10
N PRO A 209 -16.35 -10.57 1.02
CA PRO A 209 -16.36 -11.97 1.40
C PRO A 209 -16.43 -12.93 0.21
N ASP A 210 -17.03 -12.50 -0.88
CA ASP A 210 -17.23 -13.22 -2.13
C ASP A 210 -16.31 -12.76 -3.28
N ARG A 211 -15.31 -11.87 -3.00
CA ARG A 211 -14.44 -11.25 -4.00
C ARG A 211 -15.18 -10.50 -5.10
N SER A 212 -16.41 -10.10 -4.85
CA SER A 212 -17.22 -9.38 -5.83
C SER A 212 -16.75 -7.95 -6.01
N ALA A 213 -16.83 -7.48 -7.23
CA ALA A 213 -16.70 -6.09 -7.62
C ALA A 213 -17.68 -5.80 -8.76
N TRP A 214 -17.84 -4.53 -9.11
CA TRP A 214 -18.79 -4.12 -10.14
C TRP A 214 -18.12 -3.19 -11.14
N ILE A 215 -18.54 -3.33 -12.40
CA ILE A 215 -18.13 -2.44 -13.48
C ILE A 215 -18.87 -1.10 -13.32
N VAL A 216 -18.14 0.02 -13.36
CA VAL A 216 -18.67 1.38 -13.17
C VAL A 216 -18.78 2.19 -14.47
N VAL A 217 -18.44 1.57 -15.61
CA VAL A 217 -18.44 2.21 -16.93
C VAL A 217 -19.12 1.29 -17.94
N ASP A 218 -20.05 1.79 -18.73
CA ASP A 218 -20.66 0.97 -19.78
C ASP A 218 -19.63 0.60 -20.85
N GLY A 219 -19.65 -0.67 -21.28
CA GLY A 219 -18.77 -1.21 -22.29
C GLY A 219 -17.29 -1.38 -21.88
N ALA A 220 -16.99 -1.48 -20.57
CA ALA A 220 -15.65 -1.75 -20.08
C ALA A 220 -15.01 -2.94 -20.79
N GLN A 221 -13.80 -2.76 -21.33
CA GLN A 221 -13.13 -3.78 -22.13
C GLN A 221 -12.49 -4.85 -21.24
N MET A 222 -12.89 -6.10 -21.42
CA MET A 222 -12.24 -7.28 -20.83
C MET A 222 -11.33 -7.93 -21.88
N ARG A 223 -10.05 -8.09 -21.58
CA ARG A 223 -9.00 -8.53 -22.52
C ARG A 223 -8.31 -9.80 -22.04
N THR A 224 -7.61 -10.48 -22.96
CA THR A 224 -6.87 -11.72 -22.65
C THR A 224 -5.60 -11.48 -21.84
N GLY A 225 -5.08 -10.26 -21.78
CA GLY A 225 -3.87 -9.87 -21.06
C GLY A 225 -4.00 -8.46 -20.46
N ASN A 226 -2.99 -8.04 -19.76
CA ASN A 226 -2.93 -6.78 -19.01
C ASN A 226 -2.42 -5.58 -19.83
N GLY A 227 -2.71 -5.54 -21.12
CA GLY A 227 -2.34 -4.48 -22.03
C GLY A 227 -3.45 -4.06 -22.99
N THR A 228 -3.41 -2.82 -23.47
CA THR A 228 -4.40 -2.29 -24.44
C THR A 228 -4.32 -2.98 -25.81
N ASN A 229 -3.18 -3.60 -26.13
CA ASN A 229 -2.99 -4.34 -27.38
C ASN A 229 -3.40 -5.83 -27.29
N ASP A 230 -3.75 -6.30 -26.09
CA ASP A 230 -4.22 -7.66 -25.92
C ASP A 230 -5.62 -7.84 -26.51
N LYS A 231 -5.90 -9.05 -26.99
CA LYS A 231 -7.16 -9.36 -27.68
C LYS A 231 -8.35 -9.07 -26.76
N LEU A 232 -9.35 -8.35 -27.30
CA LEU A 232 -10.64 -8.13 -26.64
C LEU A 232 -11.37 -9.46 -26.52
N ILE A 233 -11.80 -9.80 -25.30
CA ILE A 233 -12.69 -10.94 -25.03
C ILE A 233 -14.13 -10.49 -25.23
N ARG A 234 -14.53 -9.44 -24.50
CA ARG A 234 -15.87 -8.83 -24.60
C ARG A 234 -15.89 -7.44 -23.94
N ARG A 235 -16.96 -6.69 -24.19
CA ARG A 235 -17.31 -5.47 -23.46
C ARG A 235 -18.29 -5.82 -22.35
N LEU A 236 -18.08 -5.26 -21.17
CA LEU A 236 -18.90 -5.48 -19.98
C LEU A 236 -19.78 -4.25 -19.76
N PRO A 237 -21.11 -4.42 -19.64
CA PRO A 237 -22.00 -3.34 -19.26
C PRO A 237 -21.69 -2.80 -17.87
N GLU A 238 -22.02 -1.54 -17.64
CA GLU A 238 -22.05 -0.95 -16.29
C GLU A 238 -22.95 -1.79 -15.37
N GLY A 239 -22.54 -1.91 -14.09
CA GLY A 239 -23.24 -2.75 -13.11
C GLY A 239 -22.95 -4.24 -13.21
N THR A 240 -22.16 -4.69 -14.21
CA THR A 240 -21.77 -6.11 -14.29
C THR A 240 -20.96 -6.48 -13.06
N GLN A 241 -21.41 -7.49 -12.33
CA GLN A 241 -20.64 -8.08 -11.23
C GLN A 241 -19.51 -8.92 -11.78
N VAL A 242 -18.34 -8.76 -11.20
CA VAL A 242 -17.11 -9.50 -11.54
C VAL A 242 -16.51 -10.11 -10.28
N GLU A 243 -15.89 -11.27 -10.40
CA GLU A 243 -15.07 -11.87 -9.34
C GLU A 243 -13.61 -11.44 -9.55
N ILE A 244 -12.99 -10.88 -8.52
CA ILE A 244 -11.57 -10.52 -8.57
C ILE A 244 -10.71 -11.76 -8.36
N LEU A 245 -9.94 -12.11 -9.37
CA LEU A 245 -8.99 -13.23 -9.32
C LEU A 245 -7.59 -12.75 -8.89
N GLN A 246 -7.20 -11.56 -9.34
CA GLN A 246 -5.90 -10.97 -9.02
C GLN A 246 -5.99 -9.45 -9.05
N GLU A 247 -5.57 -8.81 -7.97
CA GLU A 247 -5.45 -7.36 -7.89
C GLU A 247 -4.26 -6.85 -8.72
N GLY A 248 -4.40 -5.64 -9.25
CA GLY A 248 -3.33 -4.98 -9.99
C GLY A 248 -3.70 -3.56 -10.39
N ASP A 249 -2.74 -2.81 -10.89
CA ASP A 249 -2.90 -1.48 -11.45
C ASP A 249 -1.88 -1.28 -12.58
N PRO A 250 -2.32 -0.89 -13.77
CA PRO A 250 -3.66 -0.44 -14.15
C PRO A 250 -4.67 -1.56 -14.51
N TRP A 251 -4.32 -2.84 -14.42
CA TRP A 251 -5.15 -3.96 -14.81
C TRP A 251 -5.42 -4.92 -13.67
N VAL A 252 -6.67 -5.34 -13.54
CA VAL A 252 -7.15 -6.34 -12.56
C VAL A 252 -7.57 -7.58 -13.33
N LYS A 253 -7.15 -8.76 -12.88
CA LYS A 253 -7.64 -10.03 -13.43
C LYS A 253 -8.98 -10.34 -12.80
N VAL A 254 -9.98 -10.54 -13.62
CA VAL A 254 -11.36 -10.80 -13.20
C VAL A 254 -11.92 -12.04 -13.87
N LYS A 255 -12.95 -12.60 -13.24
CA LYS A 255 -13.81 -13.62 -13.84
C LYS A 255 -15.24 -13.09 -13.94
N VAL A 256 -15.84 -13.30 -15.10
CA VAL A 256 -17.24 -12.97 -15.37
C VAL A 256 -17.85 -14.16 -16.06
N ASP A 257 -18.87 -14.73 -15.45
CA ASP A 257 -19.43 -16.05 -15.82
C ASP A 257 -18.29 -17.10 -15.80
N ASP A 258 -18.06 -17.81 -16.91
CA ASP A 258 -17.00 -18.82 -17.04
C ASP A 258 -15.71 -18.32 -17.69
N ARG A 259 -15.56 -16.99 -17.90
CA ARG A 259 -14.44 -16.40 -18.61
C ARG A 259 -13.56 -15.57 -17.68
N GLU A 260 -12.26 -15.80 -17.77
CA GLU A 260 -11.24 -14.99 -17.12
C GLU A 260 -10.66 -13.97 -18.10
N GLY A 261 -10.26 -12.82 -17.61
CA GLY A 261 -9.61 -11.78 -18.39
C GLY A 261 -9.18 -10.60 -17.53
N TYR A 262 -8.70 -9.57 -18.18
CA TYR A 262 -8.20 -8.37 -17.51
C TYR A 262 -9.09 -7.17 -17.84
N VAL A 263 -9.41 -6.40 -16.83
CA VAL A 263 -10.17 -5.14 -16.92
C VAL A 263 -9.33 -4.04 -16.27
N LYS A 264 -9.41 -2.81 -16.80
CA LYS A 264 -8.70 -1.70 -16.15
C LYS A 264 -9.23 -1.48 -14.73
N ARG A 265 -8.31 -1.26 -13.79
CA ARG A 265 -8.64 -0.98 -12.38
C ARG A 265 -9.61 0.19 -12.23
N CYS A 266 -9.47 1.22 -13.09
CA CYS A 266 -10.34 2.38 -13.13
C CYS A 266 -11.80 2.09 -13.54
N TYR A 267 -12.12 0.92 -14.04
CA TYR A 267 -13.48 0.51 -14.41
C TYR A 267 -14.18 -0.31 -13.32
N ILE A 268 -13.56 -0.49 -12.16
CA ILE A 268 -14.02 -1.41 -11.12
C ILE A 268 -14.26 -0.66 -9.80
N THR A 269 -15.38 -0.96 -9.14
CA THR A 269 -15.65 -0.60 -7.74
C THR A 269 -15.90 -1.85 -6.91
N TYR A 270 -15.54 -1.80 -5.62
CA TYR A 270 -15.81 -2.87 -4.66
C TYR A 270 -17.08 -2.64 -3.84
N THR A 271 -17.81 -1.56 -4.11
CA THR A 271 -19.02 -1.20 -3.37
C THR A 271 -20.23 -1.29 -4.30
N GLN A 272 -21.14 -2.20 -4.03
CA GLN A 272 -22.39 -2.34 -4.78
C GLN A 272 -23.29 -1.12 -4.57
N GLY A 273 -23.88 -0.62 -5.64
CA GLY A 273 -24.94 0.42 -5.57
C GLY A 273 -24.44 1.85 -5.34
N VAL A 274 -23.13 2.12 -5.42
CA VAL A 274 -22.55 3.47 -5.23
C VAL A 274 -22.40 4.22 -6.57
N MET A 275 -23.19 3.87 -7.56
CA MET A 275 -23.06 4.41 -8.93
C MET A 275 -23.46 5.87 -9.04
N GLU A 276 -24.27 6.40 -8.11
CA GLU A 276 -24.70 7.82 -8.11
C GLU A 276 -23.80 8.76 -7.29
N SER A 277 -22.82 8.24 -6.51
CA SER A 277 -22.03 9.06 -5.58
C SER A 277 -20.55 8.71 -5.49
N GLN A 278 -19.97 8.03 -6.47
CA GLN A 278 -18.50 7.82 -6.50
C GLN A 278 -17.82 9.18 -6.63
N PRO A 279 -16.90 9.52 -5.73
CA PRO A 279 -16.02 10.64 -5.98
C PRO A 279 -15.32 10.37 -7.31
N GLU A 280 -15.30 11.37 -8.19
CA GLU A 280 -14.61 11.28 -9.46
C GLU A 280 -13.22 10.70 -9.27
N GLY A 281 -12.97 9.51 -9.81
CA GLY A 281 -11.66 8.88 -9.76
C GLY A 281 -10.60 9.78 -10.40
N ARG A 282 -9.38 9.73 -9.88
CA ARG A 282 -8.24 10.42 -10.49
C ARG A 282 -7.34 9.39 -11.15
N TYR A 283 -6.87 9.67 -12.35
CA TYR A 283 -5.96 8.82 -13.10
C TYR A 283 -4.99 9.65 -13.95
N VAL A 284 -3.89 9.06 -14.37
CA VAL A 284 -2.95 9.72 -15.28
C VAL A 284 -3.33 9.45 -16.73
N GLY A 285 -3.57 10.51 -17.52
CA GLY A 285 -3.97 10.40 -18.93
C GLY A 285 -2.85 9.99 -19.89
N SER A 286 -1.63 9.87 -19.41
CA SER A 286 -0.46 9.41 -20.15
C SER A 286 0.53 8.76 -19.20
N THR A 287 1.52 8.02 -19.70
CA THR A 287 2.63 7.55 -18.85
C THR A 287 3.42 8.74 -18.33
N VAL A 288 3.54 8.86 -17.00
CA VAL A 288 4.18 9.98 -16.30
C VAL A 288 5.23 9.49 -15.31
N TYR A 289 6.02 10.42 -14.77
CA TYR A 289 6.89 10.14 -13.63
C TYR A 289 6.33 10.78 -12.37
N LEU A 290 6.41 10.04 -11.28
CA LEU A 290 6.26 10.55 -9.92
C LEU A 290 7.60 11.15 -9.50
N TYR A 291 7.59 12.39 -9.02
CA TYR A 291 8.79 13.13 -8.61
C TYR A 291 8.83 13.32 -7.09
N GLU A 292 10.03 13.35 -6.54
CA GLU A 292 10.26 13.60 -5.10
C GLU A 292 9.85 15.01 -4.67
N GLU A 293 10.05 16.00 -5.57
CA GLU A 293 9.68 17.40 -5.37
C GLU A 293 8.83 17.89 -6.57
N PRO A 294 8.10 19.00 -6.44
CA PRO A 294 7.28 19.55 -7.51
C PRO A 294 8.11 20.22 -8.62
N SER A 295 8.99 19.43 -9.22
CA SER A 295 9.94 19.85 -10.27
C SER A 295 10.29 18.67 -11.18
N THR A 296 10.29 18.89 -12.50
CA THR A 296 10.74 17.90 -13.48
C THR A 296 12.26 17.62 -13.40
N LYS A 297 13.00 18.45 -12.69
CA LYS A 297 14.45 18.28 -12.43
C LYS A 297 14.74 17.47 -11.17
N SER A 298 13.71 17.21 -10.35
CA SER A 298 13.82 16.42 -9.12
C SER A 298 14.00 14.92 -9.43
N THR A 299 14.33 14.16 -8.40
CA THR A 299 14.45 12.70 -8.45
C THR A 299 13.14 12.07 -8.92
N ARG A 300 13.24 11.18 -9.89
CA ARG A 300 12.10 10.36 -10.34
C ARG A 300 11.94 9.16 -9.41
N LEU A 301 10.86 9.15 -8.64
CA LEU A 301 10.56 8.07 -7.71
C LEU A 301 9.98 6.85 -8.44
N TYR A 302 9.07 7.08 -9.39
CA TYR A 302 8.36 6.01 -10.07
C TYR A 302 7.88 6.42 -11.47
N LYS A 303 7.71 5.43 -12.37
CA LYS A 303 7.08 5.60 -13.68
C LYS A 303 5.65 5.07 -13.62
N VAL A 304 4.67 5.97 -13.54
CA VAL A 304 3.24 5.66 -13.50
C VAL A 304 2.74 5.43 -14.92
N ALA A 305 2.16 4.27 -15.18
CA ALA A 305 1.64 3.93 -16.50
C ALA A 305 0.40 4.77 -16.85
N ARG A 306 0.15 4.95 -18.12
CA ARG A 306 -1.11 5.56 -18.61
C ARG A 306 -2.31 4.81 -18.03
N ASP A 307 -3.33 5.57 -17.67
CA ASP A 307 -4.61 5.10 -17.12
C ASP A 307 -4.52 4.46 -15.74
N SER A 308 -3.34 4.54 -15.08
CA SER A 308 -3.23 4.16 -13.66
C SER A 308 -4.01 5.11 -12.78
N THR A 309 -4.74 4.56 -11.83
CA THR A 309 -5.39 5.33 -10.77
C THR A 309 -4.37 5.90 -9.80
N ILE A 310 -4.64 7.08 -9.28
CA ILE A 310 -3.83 7.76 -8.28
C ILE A 310 -4.72 8.33 -7.17
N GLU A 311 -4.18 8.38 -5.97
CA GLU A 311 -4.82 9.07 -4.85
C GLU A 311 -4.26 10.50 -4.76
N VAL A 312 -5.12 11.50 -4.90
CA VAL A 312 -4.72 12.91 -4.76
C VAL A 312 -4.70 13.26 -3.27
N VAL A 313 -3.52 13.65 -2.78
CA VAL A 313 -3.32 14.08 -1.38
C VAL A 313 -3.50 15.59 -1.25
N ALA A 314 -2.91 16.37 -2.17
CA ALA A 314 -3.03 17.82 -2.18
C ALA A 314 -2.76 18.40 -3.58
N GLU A 315 -3.55 19.38 -4.00
CA GLU A 315 -3.29 20.19 -5.20
C GLU A 315 -2.51 21.45 -4.79
N LEU A 316 -1.38 21.70 -5.47
CA LEU A 316 -0.55 22.86 -5.20
C LEU A 316 -0.87 23.99 -6.18
N THR A 317 -0.68 25.24 -5.74
CA THR A 317 -0.93 26.43 -6.57
C THR A 317 0.06 26.61 -7.72
N ASN A 318 1.18 25.86 -7.71
CA ASN A 318 2.24 25.93 -8.72
C ASN A 318 2.04 24.95 -9.90
N GLY A 319 0.87 24.33 -10.02
CA GLY A 319 0.56 23.39 -11.11
C GLY A 319 1.07 21.97 -10.90
N TRP A 320 1.39 21.61 -9.67
CA TRP A 320 1.75 20.27 -9.25
C TRP A 320 0.72 19.71 -8.25
N THR A 321 0.56 18.41 -8.26
CA THR A 321 -0.31 17.68 -7.33
C THR A 321 0.51 16.67 -6.59
N LEU A 322 0.43 16.67 -5.26
CA LEU A 322 0.95 15.62 -4.41
C LEU A 322 -0.02 14.45 -4.47
N VAL A 323 0.49 13.30 -4.83
CA VAL A 323 -0.30 12.06 -4.96
C VAL A 323 0.33 10.93 -4.16
N ASP A 324 -0.50 10.01 -3.71
CA ASP A 324 -0.08 8.68 -3.28
C ASP A 324 -0.31 7.69 -4.42
N TYR A 325 0.76 7.00 -4.80
CA TYR A 325 0.68 5.91 -5.76
C TYR A 325 1.28 4.64 -5.16
N TRP A 326 0.41 3.73 -4.73
CA TRP A 326 0.80 2.50 -4.04
C TRP A 326 1.66 2.71 -2.79
N GLY A 327 1.33 3.73 -1.98
CA GLY A 327 2.06 4.10 -0.77
C GLY A 327 3.33 4.90 -1.02
N THR A 328 3.63 5.32 -2.26
CA THR A 328 4.70 6.26 -2.56
C THR A 328 4.12 7.65 -2.75
N LEU A 329 4.42 8.55 -1.82
CA LEU A 329 4.11 9.98 -1.96
C LEU A 329 5.08 10.61 -2.96
N GLY A 330 4.53 11.44 -3.86
CA GLY A 330 5.33 12.20 -4.80
C GLY A 330 4.47 13.13 -5.63
N TYR A 331 5.10 13.86 -6.54
CA TYR A 331 4.46 14.93 -7.28
C TYR A 331 4.29 14.57 -8.75
N ILE A 332 3.10 14.87 -9.29
CA ILE A 332 2.77 14.80 -10.71
C ILE A 332 2.30 16.20 -11.15
N GLN A 333 2.60 16.61 -12.38
CA GLN A 333 2.05 17.86 -12.92
C GLN A 333 0.52 17.73 -13.02
N SER A 334 -0.21 18.65 -12.42
CA SER A 334 -1.68 18.62 -12.30
C SER A 334 -2.38 18.45 -13.66
N ARG A 335 -1.84 19.06 -14.74
CA ARG A 335 -2.37 18.93 -16.10
C ARG A 335 -2.37 17.53 -16.69
N LEU A 336 -1.59 16.60 -16.11
CA LEU A 336 -1.47 15.22 -16.56
C LEU A 336 -2.45 14.30 -15.83
N ILE A 337 -3.11 14.82 -14.80
CA ILE A 337 -4.12 14.11 -14.02
C ILE A 337 -5.49 14.39 -14.66
N LYS A 338 -6.26 13.35 -14.83
CA LYS A 338 -7.62 13.37 -15.37
C LYS A 338 -8.61 12.99 -14.28
N THR A 339 -9.84 13.46 -14.47
CA THR A 339 -10.97 13.16 -13.59
C THR A 339 -11.99 12.35 -14.34
N GLY A 340 -12.62 11.36 -13.68
CA GLY A 340 -13.74 10.60 -14.19
C GLY A 340 -13.36 9.35 -14.99
N TRP A 341 -14.19 8.35 -14.91
CA TRP A 341 -14.02 7.03 -15.50
C TRP A 341 -14.45 6.99 -16.98
N ALA A 342 -15.52 7.72 -17.31
CA ALA A 342 -16.13 7.71 -18.63
C ALA A 342 -15.22 8.25 -19.74
N THR A 343 -14.31 9.17 -19.41
CA THR A 343 -13.42 9.81 -20.39
C THR A 343 -12.44 8.81 -21.02
N ILE A 344 -12.00 7.80 -20.28
CA ILE A 344 -11.10 6.75 -20.77
C ILE A 344 -11.80 5.89 -21.84
N TYR A 345 -13.05 5.57 -21.59
CA TYR A 345 -13.83 4.73 -22.49
C TYR A 345 -14.07 5.41 -23.85
N HIS A 346 -14.46 6.69 -23.86
CA HIS A 346 -14.74 7.42 -25.09
C HIS A 346 -13.49 7.68 -25.95
N GLN A 347 -12.29 7.77 -25.34
CA GLN A 347 -11.04 7.93 -26.08
C GLN A 347 -10.63 6.66 -26.84
N GLU A 348 -11.06 5.48 -26.40
CA GLU A 348 -10.77 4.22 -27.08
C GLU A 348 -11.73 3.95 -28.26
N GLU A 349 -12.95 4.50 -28.26
CA GLU A 349 -13.89 4.37 -29.38
C GLU A 349 -13.53 5.22 -30.60
N GLY A 350 -12.86 6.36 -30.39
CA GLY A 350 -12.45 7.27 -31.47
C GLY A 350 -11.19 6.85 -32.23
N GLN A 351 -10.60 5.68 -31.92
CA GLN A 351 -9.39 5.14 -32.56
C GLN A 351 -9.65 3.80 -33.30
N ALA A 352 -10.89 3.43 -33.55
CA ALA A 352 -11.26 2.23 -34.32
C ALA A 352 -11.50 2.57 -35.80
#